data_acf5dab5db04e4a7d99097af31eec234
#
_entry.id   acf5dab5db04e4a7d99097af31eec234
#
_cell.length_a   1.000
_cell.length_b   1.000
_cell.length_c   1.000
_cell.angle_alpha   90.00
_cell.angle_beta   90.00
_cell.angle_gamma   90.00
#
_symmetry.space_group_name_H-M   'P 1'
#
loop_
_entity.id
_entity.type
_entity.pdbx_description
1 polymer ?
#
loop_
_entity_poly.entity_id
_entity_poly.type
_entity_poly.pdbx_seq_one_letter_code
_entity_poly.pdbx_strand_id
1 'polypeptide(L)'
;MHTAKSTPINPSPSHKRFDWKTFLLIFLLLAIICSGAYFRTIGVDWDQGRHLHPDERFLSMVLNSITPVPDVKTYFDTSTSTLNPGNVGYQFFVYGTLPLFIIRYVGEWTGQTGYDPITIVGRQLSAIADILTILLVFLIALRLFDEKIGLVAAALYAFAVLPIQQSHFMTVDTFTNTFGMLTVYFAVVILTRPKPSLRDEAGHRLKLKVSDWLPYIAFGVGLGMATASKINAASLALLLPAVELVRYFSLEQDQREPYRNFSWRMVLLAAVVSLFVFRLGQPYAFQGPGLLGVRFNQEWIAGLRTLQQQSTGNVDFPPALQWTRRSLAFPYYNLVVWGLGIPLGVTALASLIGMGWAGIKDKQFKLLPLWGWTVFYLLWQTTAWVKAMRYLLLIYPLLAIIAAWGIFQLWRAKGEIKLWRFKISPKALHITGAAAGIVVVIGTALWAFAFTRIYTQPHTRVAATDWIYETIPGPVNLVMSTAEGETIVQQPYRSGDYLTGAQAYPFVFEAELTGGLTSFSIPTYGQMSGSEPLDRFTVIIVPADGLRMPLDLPILADNATCKLNSSSTASLDFSFPTAIPLEEGKKY
;
A
#
# COMPACT_ATOMS: atom_id res chain seq x y z
N MET A 1 32.03 37.59 69.82
CA MET A 1 31.17 37.93 68.68
C MET A 1 31.16 36.75 67.67
N HIS A 2 30.13 35.90 67.74
CA HIS A 2 29.93 34.79 66.82
C HIS A 2 29.08 35.28 65.65
N THR A 3 29.64 35.31 64.46
CA THR A 3 28.92 35.57 63.25
C THR A 3 28.23 34.28 62.75
N ALA A 4 26.91 34.26 62.86
CA ALA A 4 26.07 33.17 62.29
C ALA A 4 26.15 33.15 60.74
N LYS A 5 26.62 32.04 60.16
CA LYS A 5 26.54 31.76 58.74
C LYS A 5 25.08 31.46 58.40
N SER A 6 24.46 32.30 57.57
CA SER A 6 23.16 32.05 56.95
C SER A 6 23.27 30.92 55.94
N THR A 7 22.54 29.83 56.17
CA THR A 7 22.33 28.71 55.21
C THR A 7 21.55 29.21 53.99
N PRO A 8 21.96 28.90 52.73
CA PRO A 8 21.20 29.28 51.57
C PRO A 8 19.89 28.50 51.51
N ILE A 9 18.78 29.21 51.42
CA ILE A 9 17.44 28.67 51.19
C ILE A 9 17.41 28.01 49.81
N ASN A 10 17.24 26.68 49.75
CA ASN A 10 16.99 25.95 48.51
C ASN A 10 15.74 26.52 47.85
N PRO A 11 15.77 26.86 46.56
CA PRO A 11 14.56 27.28 45.85
C PRO A 11 13.57 26.12 45.81
N SER A 12 12.33 26.39 46.23
CA SER A 12 11.21 25.45 46.18
C SER A 12 11.06 24.89 44.77
N PRO A 13 10.68 23.59 44.58
CA PRO A 13 10.46 23.01 43.27
C PRO A 13 9.39 23.81 42.54
N SER A 14 9.76 24.43 41.42
CA SER A 14 8.84 25.15 40.55
C SER A 14 7.80 24.14 40.08
N HIS A 15 6.55 24.25 40.53
CA HIS A 15 5.41 23.54 39.95
C HIS A 15 5.37 23.90 38.45
N LYS A 16 5.75 22.96 37.59
CA LYS A 16 5.57 23.10 36.14
C LYS A 16 4.08 23.34 35.90
N ARG A 17 3.71 24.57 35.55
CA ARG A 17 2.34 24.91 35.15
C ARG A 17 1.96 23.99 33.99
N PHE A 18 0.78 23.37 34.08
CA PHE A 18 0.23 22.53 33.03
C PHE A 18 0.06 23.38 31.75
N ASP A 19 0.73 22.99 30.68
CA ASP A 19 0.67 23.73 29.41
C ASP A 19 -0.53 23.26 28.57
N TRP A 20 -1.64 23.97 28.73
CA TRP A 20 -2.89 23.73 28.01
C TRP A 20 -2.71 23.75 26.49
N LYS A 21 -1.79 24.52 25.95
CA LYS A 21 -1.55 24.61 24.51
C LYS A 21 -0.95 23.31 23.99
N THR A 22 0.09 22.83 24.66
CA THR A 22 0.72 21.54 24.33
C THR A 22 -0.26 20.38 24.51
N PHE A 23 -1.06 20.40 25.57
CA PHE A 23 -2.09 19.38 25.78
C PHE A 23 -3.11 19.36 24.65
N LEU A 24 -3.66 20.53 24.27
CA LEU A 24 -4.63 20.64 23.18
C LEU A 24 -4.04 20.20 21.84
N LEU A 25 -2.79 20.56 21.56
CA LEU A 25 -2.08 20.12 20.35
C LEU A 25 -2.00 18.60 20.27
N ILE A 26 -1.53 17.96 21.36
CA ILE A 26 -1.41 16.50 21.43
C ILE A 26 -2.79 15.84 21.30
N PHE A 27 -3.79 16.36 22.01
CA PHE A 27 -5.16 15.83 21.95
C PHE A 27 -5.73 15.89 20.53
N LEU A 28 -5.60 17.02 19.83
CA LEU A 28 -6.07 17.18 18.45
C LEU A 28 -5.31 16.27 17.49
N LEU A 29 -3.99 16.14 17.65
CA LEU A 29 -3.19 15.22 16.83
C LEU A 29 -3.62 13.77 17.04
N LEU A 30 -3.82 13.34 18.27
CA LEU A 30 -4.31 12.00 18.59
C LEU A 30 -5.71 11.77 18.02
N ALA A 31 -6.61 12.74 18.12
CA ALA A 31 -7.94 12.65 17.52
C ALA A 31 -7.89 12.48 16.00
N ILE A 32 -6.98 13.20 15.31
CA ILE A 32 -6.74 13.06 13.87
C ILE A 32 -6.19 11.67 13.54
N ILE A 33 -5.18 11.19 14.29
CA ILE A 33 -4.58 9.87 14.09
C ILE A 33 -5.62 8.77 14.33
N CYS A 34 -6.41 8.84 15.40
CA CYS A 34 -7.46 7.86 15.70
C CYS A 34 -8.55 7.86 14.60
N SER A 35 -8.97 9.03 14.13
CA SER A 35 -9.92 9.12 13.02
C SER A 35 -9.34 8.54 11.72
N GLY A 36 -8.07 8.86 11.42
CA GLY A 36 -7.35 8.30 10.28
C GLY A 36 -7.16 6.78 10.39
N ALA A 37 -6.92 6.26 11.59
CA ALA A 37 -6.82 4.83 11.86
C ALA A 37 -8.17 4.13 11.63
N TYR A 38 -9.27 4.70 12.12
CA TYR A 38 -10.62 4.18 11.86
C TYR A 38 -10.88 3.99 10.37
N PHE A 39 -10.62 5.03 9.55
CA PHE A 39 -10.84 4.94 8.10
C PHE A 39 -9.92 3.93 7.38
N ARG A 40 -8.79 3.53 7.97
CA ARG A 40 -7.81 2.60 7.39
C ARG A 40 -7.98 1.16 7.83
N THR A 41 -8.73 0.94 8.90
CA THR A 41 -8.88 -0.40 9.50
C THR A 41 -10.31 -0.94 9.44
N ILE A 42 -11.30 -0.10 9.13
CA ILE A 42 -12.69 -0.55 8.99
C ILE A 42 -12.83 -1.49 7.79
N GLY A 43 -13.38 -2.68 8.00
CA GLY A 43 -13.61 -3.64 6.94
C GLY A 43 -12.31 -4.18 6.31
N VAL A 44 -11.30 -4.51 7.10
CA VAL A 44 -10.02 -5.05 6.61
C VAL A 44 -10.21 -6.28 5.73
N ASP A 45 -11.17 -7.15 6.05
CA ASP A 45 -11.57 -8.29 5.21
C ASP A 45 -12.73 -7.94 4.28
N TRP A 46 -12.56 -6.86 3.50
CA TRP A 46 -13.59 -6.30 2.61
C TRP A 46 -14.03 -7.22 1.47
N ASP A 47 -13.22 -8.20 1.10
CA ASP A 47 -13.49 -9.16 0.03
C ASP A 47 -13.78 -10.58 0.55
N GLN A 48 -13.88 -10.75 1.88
CA GLN A 48 -14.24 -12.01 2.53
C GLN A 48 -13.38 -13.19 2.05
N GLY A 49 -12.06 -12.98 1.98
CA GLY A 49 -11.10 -13.98 1.53
C GLY A 49 -11.18 -14.33 0.04
N ARG A 50 -11.88 -13.54 -0.80
CA ARG A 50 -12.01 -13.82 -2.25
C ARG A 50 -10.82 -13.31 -3.09
N HIS A 51 -9.83 -12.65 -2.50
CA HIS A 51 -8.62 -12.12 -3.15
C HIS A 51 -8.91 -11.32 -4.43
N LEU A 52 -9.83 -10.37 -4.36
CA LEU A 52 -10.35 -9.64 -5.52
C LEU A 52 -9.37 -8.62 -6.11
N HIS A 53 -8.36 -8.17 -5.33
CA HIS A 53 -7.34 -7.25 -5.83
C HIS A 53 -6.20 -8.03 -6.52
N PRO A 54 -5.94 -7.82 -7.82
CA PRO A 54 -5.01 -8.68 -8.59
C PRO A 54 -3.58 -8.71 -8.05
N ASP A 55 -3.02 -7.52 -7.71
CA ASP A 55 -1.65 -7.43 -7.21
C ASP A 55 -1.54 -8.04 -5.81
N GLU A 56 -2.55 -7.83 -4.95
CA GLU A 56 -2.61 -8.43 -3.63
C GLU A 56 -2.67 -9.95 -3.70
N ARG A 57 -3.54 -10.49 -4.56
CA ARG A 57 -3.63 -11.94 -4.78
C ARG A 57 -2.27 -12.52 -5.20
N PHE A 58 -1.57 -11.87 -6.13
CA PHE A 58 -0.23 -12.29 -6.52
C PHE A 58 0.75 -12.25 -5.34
N LEU A 59 0.76 -11.17 -4.57
CA LEU A 59 1.64 -11.05 -3.41
C LEU A 59 1.29 -12.05 -2.30
N SER A 60 0.01 -12.40 -2.11
CA SER A 60 -0.41 -13.46 -1.17
C SER A 60 0.15 -14.83 -1.59
N MET A 61 0.10 -15.15 -2.89
CA MET A 61 0.71 -16.38 -3.42
C MET A 61 2.21 -16.41 -3.16
N VAL A 62 2.91 -15.31 -3.42
CA VAL A 62 4.37 -15.21 -3.16
C VAL A 62 4.66 -15.37 -1.68
N LEU A 63 3.94 -14.65 -0.81
CA LEU A 63 4.13 -14.69 0.65
C LEU A 63 3.86 -16.07 1.25
N ASN A 64 2.87 -16.79 0.73
CA ASN A 64 2.60 -18.16 1.15
C ASN A 64 3.72 -19.14 0.74
N SER A 65 4.46 -18.84 -0.32
CA SER A 65 5.49 -19.72 -0.88
C SER A 65 6.90 -19.44 -0.33
N ILE A 66 7.23 -18.18 -0.02
CA ILE A 66 8.54 -17.83 0.57
C ILE A 66 8.60 -18.25 2.03
N THR A 67 9.79 -18.63 2.52
CA THR A 67 10.00 -19.01 3.92
C THR A 67 11.22 -18.33 4.52
N PRO A 68 11.22 -18.05 5.85
CA PRO A 68 12.38 -17.51 6.53
C PRO A 68 13.62 -18.40 6.34
N VAL A 69 14.77 -17.77 6.26
CA VAL A 69 16.06 -18.44 6.10
C VAL A 69 16.76 -18.61 7.44
N PRO A 70 17.59 -19.66 7.62
CA PRO A 70 18.20 -19.98 8.91
C PRO A 70 19.31 -19.01 9.32
N ASP A 71 19.97 -18.35 8.36
CA ASP A 71 21.13 -17.51 8.64
C ASP A 71 21.34 -16.39 7.61
N VAL A 72 22.21 -15.44 7.95
CA VAL A 72 22.57 -14.29 7.13
C VAL A 72 23.25 -14.67 5.82
N LYS A 73 24.00 -15.78 5.79
CA LYS A 73 24.69 -16.26 4.59
C LYS A 73 23.65 -16.68 3.54
N THR A 74 22.69 -17.50 3.95
CA THR A 74 21.57 -17.93 3.10
C THR A 74 20.70 -16.74 2.68
N TYR A 75 20.51 -15.74 3.56
CA TYR A 75 19.78 -14.53 3.21
C TYR A 75 20.36 -13.80 2.00
N PHE A 76 21.68 -13.72 1.89
CA PHE A 76 22.36 -13.04 0.77
C PHE A 76 22.77 -13.97 -0.38
N ASP A 77 22.37 -15.23 -0.34
CA ASP A 77 22.56 -16.16 -1.45
C ASP A 77 21.33 -16.15 -2.36
N THR A 78 21.44 -15.41 -3.45
CA THR A 78 20.35 -15.23 -4.41
C THR A 78 19.91 -16.53 -5.07
N SER A 79 20.81 -17.52 -5.18
CA SER A 79 20.54 -18.79 -5.86
C SER A 79 19.82 -19.81 -4.98
N THR A 80 19.97 -19.75 -3.65
CA THR A 80 19.45 -20.78 -2.74
C THR A 80 18.45 -20.27 -1.71
N SER A 81 18.34 -18.95 -1.53
CA SER A 81 17.45 -18.37 -0.52
C SER A 81 15.98 -18.65 -0.81
N THR A 82 15.27 -19.21 0.16
CA THR A 82 13.81 -19.45 0.10
C THR A 82 12.99 -18.17 0.29
N LEU A 83 13.62 -17.07 0.67
CA LEU A 83 13.00 -15.72 0.66
C LEU A 83 13.02 -15.08 -0.73
N ASN A 84 13.81 -15.63 -1.68
CA ASN A 84 13.82 -15.14 -3.05
C ASN A 84 12.59 -15.64 -3.82
N PRO A 85 11.68 -14.78 -4.26
CA PRO A 85 10.50 -15.18 -5.03
C PRO A 85 10.85 -16.00 -6.29
N GLY A 86 11.99 -15.71 -6.95
CA GLY A 86 12.46 -16.46 -8.12
C GLY A 86 12.73 -17.94 -7.82
N ASN A 87 13.22 -18.27 -6.64
CA ASN A 87 13.57 -19.65 -6.25
C ASN A 87 12.34 -20.48 -5.85
N VAL A 88 11.18 -19.84 -5.63
CA VAL A 88 9.92 -20.50 -5.26
C VAL A 88 8.85 -20.38 -6.36
N GLY A 89 9.27 -20.20 -7.62
CA GLY A 89 8.41 -20.26 -8.80
C GLY A 89 7.96 -18.90 -9.37
N TYR A 90 8.33 -17.76 -8.78
CA TYR A 90 7.93 -16.42 -9.23
C TYR A 90 9.09 -15.66 -9.89
N GLN A 91 9.58 -16.16 -11.01
CA GLN A 91 10.75 -15.60 -11.72
C GLN A 91 10.53 -14.15 -12.19
N PHE A 92 9.32 -13.79 -12.63
CA PHE A 92 8.96 -12.41 -12.93
C PHE A 92 8.42 -11.71 -11.68
N PHE A 93 9.33 -11.22 -10.85
CA PHE A 93 8.99 -10.49 -9.63
C PHE A 93 9.60 -9.09 -9.68
N VAL A 94 8.75 -8.06 -9.78
CA VAL A 94 9.13 -6.66 -9.99
C VAL A 94 8.81 -5.73 -8.82
N TYR A 95 8.21 -6.28 -7.75
CA TYR A 95 7.95 -5.54 -6.52
C TYR A 95 9.20 -5.46 -5.62
N GLY A 96 9.21 -4.50 -4.70
CA GLY A 96 10.22 -4.48 -3.67
C GLY A 96 10.03 -5.61 -2.65
N THR A 97 11.12 -6.19 -2.17
CA THR A 97 11.07 -7.32 -1.24
C THR A 97 10.97 -6.89 0.23
N LEU A 98 11.38 -5.67 0.59
CA LEU A 98 11.34 -5.21 1.98
C LEU A 98 9.95 -5.31 2.62
N PRO A 99 8.84 -4.82 2.01
CA PRO A 99 7.51 -5.01 2.56
C PRO A 99 7.11 -6.47 2.71
N LEU A 100 7.46 -7.33 1.73
CA LEU A 100 7.17 -8.75 1.79
C LEU A 100 7.86 -9.42 2.98
N PHE A 101 9.14 -9.10 3.21
CA PHE A 101 9.86 -9.65 4.35
C PHE A 101 9.24 -9.22 5.68
N ILE A 102 8.87 -7.93 5.80
CA ILE A 102 8.17 -7.43 6.99
C ILE A 102 6.88 -8.23 7.22
N ILE A 103 6.04 -8.38 6.19
CA ILE A 103 4.77 -9.10 6.28
C ILE A 103 5.01 -10.58 6.60
N ARG A 104 5.96 -11.24 5.92
CA ARG A 104 6.25 -12.65 6.15
C ARG A 104 6.75 -12.91 7.57
N TYR A 105 7.71 -12.13 8.07
CA TYR A 105 8.23 -12.31 9.42
C TYR A 105 7.18 -11.99 10.50
N VAL A 106 6.30 -11.00 10.30
CA VAL A 106 5.18 -10.76 11.21
C VAL A 106 4.17 -11.91 11.14
N GLY A 107 3.90 -12.45 9.95
CA GLY A 107 3.07 -13.65 9.78
C GLY A 107 3.61 -14.86 10.52
N GLU A 108 4.92 -15.11 10.45
CA GLU A 108 5.59 -16.18 11.23
C GLU A 108 5.43 -15.94 12.74
N TRP A 109 5.70 -14.73 13.18
CA TRP A 109 5.61 -14.39 14.60
C TRP A 109 4.19 -14.52 15.15
N THR A 110 3.18 -14.25 14.34
CA THR A 110 1.76 -14.36 14.73
C THR A 110 1.13 -15.71 14.38
N GLY A 111 1.85 -16.63 13.73
CA GLY A 111 1.34 -17.92 13.27
C GLY A 111 0.35 -17.80 12.09
N GLN A 112 0.36 -16.69 11.35
CA GLN A 112 -0.57 -16.38 10.26
C GLN A 112 0.13 -16.37 8.91
N THR A 113 0.66 -17.52 8.47
CA THR A 113 1.47 -17.65 7.25
C THR A 113 0.72 -18.24 6.05
N GLY A 114 -0.49 -18.77 6.25
CA GLY A 114 -1.32 -19.32 5.19
C GLY A 114 -1.80 -18.25 4.21
N TYR A 115 -2.32 -18.68 3.06
CA TYR A 115 -2.72 -17.81 1.95
C TYR A 115 -3.72 -16.70 2.35
N ASP A 116 -4.79 -17.06 3.06
CA ASP A 116 -5.78 -16.09 3.52
C ASP A 116 -5.30 -15.28 4.74
N PRO A 117 -4.78 -15.90 5.82
CA PRO A 117 -4.34 -15.14 6.99
C PRO A 117 -3.22 -14.14 6.70
N ILE A 118 -2.25 -14.47 5.84
CA ILE A 118 -1.14 -13.57 5.52
C ILE A 118 -1.61 -12.31 4.80
N THR A 119 -2.71 -12.40 4.05
CA THR A 119 -3.33 -11.25 3.38
C THR A 119 -3.86 -10.25 4.40
N ILE A 120 -4.54 -10.74 5.44
CA ILE A 120 -5.06 -9.90 6.52
C ILE A 120 -3.92 -9.24 7.30
N VAL A 121 -2.85 -10.00 7.63
CA VAL A 121 -1.64 -9.43 8.26
C VAL A 121 -1.07 -8.30 7.39
N GLY A 122 -0.96 -8.52 6.09
CA GLY A 122 -0.43 -7.52 5.16
C GLY A 122 -1.30 -6.27 5.06
N ARG A 123 -2.63 -6.39 5.05
CA ARG A 123 -3.58 -5.26 5.09
C ARG A 123 -3.45 -4.46 6.38
N GLN A 124 -3.36 -5.13 7.53
CA GLN A 124 -3.14 -4.47 8.81
C GLN A 124 -1.82 -3.69 8.85
N LEU A 125 -0.73 -4.27 8.35
CA LEU A 125 0.56 -3.61 8.26
C LEU A 125 0.56 -2.45 7.26
N SER A 126 -0.16 -2.56 6.14
CA SER A 126 -0.39 -1.46 5.20
C SER A 126 -1.12 -0.29 5.88
N ALA A 127 -2.15 -0.58 6.68
CA ALA A 127 -2.87 0.44 7.46
C ALA A 127 -1.96 1.11 8.49
N ILE A 128 -1.18 0.34 9.25
CA ILE A 128 -0.21 0.87 10.23
C ILE A 128 0.82 1.77 9.55
N ALA A 129 1.38 1.35 8.43
CA ALA A 129 2.34 2.14 7.66
C ALA A 129 1.75 3.50 7.25
N ASP A 130 0.51 3.51 6.76
CA ASP A 130 -0.11 4.76 6.33
C ASP A 130 -0.57 5.65 7.51
N ILE A 131 -0.92 5.06 8.67
CA ILE A 131 -1.15 5.81 9.93
C ILE A 131 0.14 6.51 10.37
N LEU A 132 1.31 5.86 10.28
CA LEU A 132 2.59 6.50 10.54
C LEU A 132 2.87 7.64 9.56
N THR A 133 2.38 7.54 8.33
CA THR A 133 2.48 8.64 7.35
C THR A 133 1.68 9.87 7.80
N ILE A 134 0.53 9.75 8.47
CA ILE A 134 -0.21 10.89 9.05
C ILE A 134 0.68 11.65 10.05
N LEU A 135 1.39 10.91 10.93
CA LEU A 135 2.32 11.52 11.87
C LEU A 135 3.49 12.22 11.16
N LEU A 136 4.05 11.61 10.13
CA LEU A 136 5.14 12.21 9.33
C LEU A 136 4.68 13.49 8.62
N VAL A 137 3.47 13.53 8.09
CA VAL A 137 2.87 14.75 7.50
C VAL A 137 2.80 15.88 8.53
N PHE A 138 2.32 15.58 9.74
CA PHE A 138 2.34 16.54 10.84
C PHE A 138 3.74 17.07 11.12
N LEU A 139 4.71 16.18 11.30
CA LEU A 139 6.09 16.52 11.66
C LEU A 139 6.80 17.33 10.56
N ILE A 140 6.58 16.98 9.28
CA ILE A 140 7.13 17.72 8.13
C ILE A 140 6.57 19.15 8.11
N ALA A 141 5.25 19.30 8.24
CA ALA A 141 4.60 20.60 8.19
C ALA A 141 4.91 21.45 9.44
N LEU A 142 4.96 20.84 10.63
CA LEU A 142 5.41 21.47 11.87
C LEU A 142 6.82 22.05 11.71
N ARG A 143 7.72 21.29 11.08
CA ARG A 143 9.13 21.68 10.91
C ARG A 143 9.32 22.79 9.88
N LEU A 144 8.55 22.77 8.79
CA LEU A 144 8.62 23.78 7.72
C LEU A 144 7.90 25.07 8.09
N PHE A 145 6.84 24.98 8.86
CA PHE A 145 5.90 26.07 9.14
C PHE A 145 5.62 26.21 10.64
N ASP A 146 4.52 25.62 11.10
CA ASP A 146 4.10 25.65 12.51
C ASP A 146 3.08 24.51 12.82
N GLU A 147 2.70 24.43 14.12
CA GLU A 147 1.79 23.39 14.62
C GLU A 147 0.39 23.44 14.02
N LYS A 148 -0.12 24.61 13.67
CA LYS A 148 -1.49 24.79 13.12
C LYS A 148 -1.55 24.25 11.69
N ILE A 149 -0.55 24.60 10.86
CA ILE A 149 -0.42 24.06 9.51
C ILE A 149 -0.19 22.55 9.59
N GLY A 150 0.60 22.08 10.56
CA GLY A 150 0.83 20.66 10.81
C GLY A 150 -0.45 19.88 11.10
N LEU A 151 -1.30 20.36 12.00
CA LEU A 151 -2.58 19.73 12.34
C LEU A 151 -3.53 19.67 11.13
N VAL A 152 -3.66 20.78 10.39
CA VAL A 152 -4.53 20.80 9.20
C VAL A 152 -3.99 19.87 8.10
N ALA A 153 -2.69 19.87 7.85
CA ALA A 153 -2.08 18.97 6.88
C ALA A 153 -2.29 17.49 7.24
N ALA A 154 -2.10 17.13 8.52
CA ALA A 154 -2.36 15.79 9.03
C ALA A 154 -3.83 15.39 8.87
N ALA A 155 -4.77 16.28 9.18
CA ALA A 155 -6.20 16.04 9.00
C ALA A 155 -6.57 15.84 7.52
N LEU A 156 -6.07 16.70 6.63
CA LEU A 156 -6.31 16.58 5.19
C LEU A 156 -5.76 15.27 4.62
N TYR A 157 -4.59 14.83 5.08
CA TYR A 157 -4.04 13.54 4.66
C TYR A 157 -4.79 12.36 5.28
N ALA A 158 -5.16 12.46 6.57
CA ALA A 158 -5.92 11.41 7.26
C ALA A 158 -7.24 11.09 6.54
N PHE A 159 -7.86 12.11 5.92
CA PHE A 159 -9.13 11.98 5.20
C PHE A 159 -8.99 11.89 3.67
N ALA A 160 -7.78 11.86 3.11
CA ALA A 160 -7.59 11.67 1.68
C ALA A 160 -7.96 10.23 1.26
N VAL A 161 -8.82 10.10 0.24
CA VAL A 161 -9.46 8.82 -0.11
C VAL A 161 -8.47 7.79 -0.67
N LEU A 162 -7.56 8.18 -1.56
CA LEU A 162 -6.63 7.20 -2.15
C LEU A 162 -5.69 6.56 -1.12
N PRO A 163 -5.07 7.30 -0.17
CA PRO A 163 -4.34 6.69 0.94
C PRO A 163 -5.18 5.71 1.75
N ILE A 164 -6.44 6.09 2.09
CA ILE A 164 -7.38 5.19 2.77
C ILE A 164 -7.60 3.92 1.95
N GLN A 165 -7.85 4.04 0.65
CA GLN A 165 -8.04 2.88 -0.23
C GLN A 165 -6.80 1.98 -0.26
N GLN A 166 -5.61 2.56 -0.44
CA GLN A 166 -4.37 1.79 -0.52
C GLN A 166 -4.02 1.08 0.80
N SER A 167 -4.49 1.60 1.93
CA SER A 167 -4.32 0.97 3.24
C SER A 167 -5.13 -0.33 3.40
N HIS A 168 -6.19 -0.51 2.61
CA HIS A 168 -7.00 -1.73 2.60
C HIS A 168 -6.42 -2.84 1.70
N PHE A 169 -5.30 -2.58 1.04
CA PHE A 169 -4.65 -3.56 0.18
C PHE A 169 -3.28 -3.94 0.72
N MET A 170 -2.98 -5.22 0.71
CA MET A 170 -1.64 -5.72 0.96
C MET A 170 -0.78 -5.49 -0.29
N THR A 171 -0.25 -4.27 -0.43
CA THR A 171 0.67 -3.90 -1.51
C THR A 171 1.89 -3.18 -0.96
N VAL A 172 2.89 -2.98 -1.81
CA VAL A 172 4.12 -2.27 -1.43
C VAL A 172 3.94 -0.74 -1.35
N ASP A 173 2.79 -0.21 -1.81
CA ASP A 173 2.59 1.21 -2.03
C ASP A 173 2.56 2.03 -0.74
N THR A 174 1.86 1.58 0.29
CA THR A 174 1.79 2.26 1.61
C THR A 174 3.14 2.27 2.32
N PHE A 175 3.88 1.16 2.28
CA PHE A 175 5.25 1.09 2.82
C PHE A 175 6.18 2.06 2.10
N THR A 176 6.12 2.08 0.76
CA THR A 176 6.89 3.01 -0.06
C THR A 176 6.58 4.46 0.31
N ASN A 177 5.30 4.79 0.53
CA ASN A 177 4.85 6.11 0.91
C ASN A 177 5.38 6.52 2.29
N THR A 178 5.30 5.63 3.27
CA THR A 178 5.78 5.86 4.64
C THR A 178 7.29 6.08 4.67
N PHE A 179 8.07 5.21 4.03
CA PHE A 179 9.53 5.36 3.97
C PHE A 179 9.95 6.55 3.11
N GLY A 180 9.18 6.85 2.06
CA GLY A 180 9.33 8.07 1.27
C GLY A 180 9.12 9.32 2.11
N MET A 181 8.06 9.37 2.92
CA MET A 181 7.81 10.51 3.82
C MET A 181 8.83 10.61 4.95
N LEU A 182 9.37 9.50 5.44
CA LEU A 182 10.51 9.49 6.35
C LEU A 182 11.75 10.15 5.71
N THR A 183 12.00 9.85 4.45
CA THR A 183 13.07 10.48 3.65
C THR A 183 12.83 11.99 3.52
N VAL A 184 11.62 12.41 3.17
CA VAL A 184 11.23 13.83 3.08
C VAL A 184 11.36 14.52 4.43
N TYR A 185 10.96 13.88 5.52
CA TYR A 185 11.11 14.43 6.86
C TYR A 185 12.57 14.76 7.18
N PHE A 186 13.51 13.85 6.93
CA PHE A 186 14.92 14.11 7.17
C PHE A 186 15.51 15.12 6.19
N ALA A 187 15.05 15.19 4.94
CA ALA A 187 15.39 16.27 4.02
C ALA A 187 14.99 17.65 4.60
N VAL A 188 13.77 17.72 5.18
CA VAL A 188 13.27 18.94 5.83
C VAL A 188 14.03 19.25 7.12
N VAL A 189 14.39 18.25 7.92
CA VAL A 189 15.26 18.43 9.09
C VAL A 189 16.61 19.02 8.66
N ILE A 190 17.23 18.52 7.60
CA ILE A 190 18.47 19.05 7.05
C ILE A 190 18.27 20.50 6.59
N LEU A 191 17.20 20.78 5.85
CA LEU A 191 16.88 22.10 5.31
C LEU A 191 16.72 23.17 6.41
N THR A 192 16.05 22.83 7.51
CA THR A 192 15.59 23.80 8.51
C THR A 192 16.49 23.93 9.74
N ARG A 193 17.46 23.04 9.92
CA ARG A 193 18.39 23.09 11.04
C ARG A 193 19.45 24.18 10.86
N PRO A 194 20.05 24.68 11.95
CA PRO A 194 21.22 25.54 11.87
C PRO A 194 22.34 24.91 11.03
N LYS A 195 23.10 25.72 10.34
CA LYS A 195 24.26 25.26 9.57
C LYS A 195 25.38 24.89 10.53
N PRO A 196 26.15 23.81 10.28
CA PRO A 196 27.25 23.44 11.14
C PRO A 196 28.34 24.51 11.11
N SER A 197 28.90 24.84 12.27
CA SER A 197 30.13 25.62 12.34
C SER A 197 31.29 24.73 11.91
N LEU A 198 31.88 25.02 10.78
CA LEU A 198 32.94 24.22 10.17
C LEU A 198 34.35 24.71 10.52
N ARG A 199 34.47 25.98 10.96
CA ARG A 199 35.72 26.61 11.41
C ARG A 199 35.46 27.40 12.70
N ASP A 200 36.50 27.53 13.53
CA ASP A 200 36.50 28.45 14.66
C ASP A 200 36.84 29.90 14.22
N GLU A 201 36.87 30.85 15.15
CA GLU A 201 37.20 32.25 14.88
C GLU A 201 38.63 32.42 14.37
N ALA A 202 39.53 31.48 14.67
CA ALA A 202 40.91 31.44 14.20
C ALA A 202 41.07 30.73 12.83
N GLY A 203 39.96 30.23 12.23
CA GLY A 203 39.96 29.56 10.94
C GLY A 203 40.29 28.07 10.99
N HIS A 204 40.50 27.47 12.17
CA HIS A 204 40.75 26.04 12.31
C HIS A 204 39.50 25.21 12.10
N ARG A 205 39.66 23.98 11.55
CA ARG A 205 38.54 23.05 11.33
C ARG A 205 37.99 22.53 12.65
N LEU A 206 36.71 22.71 12.85
CA LEU A 206 35.99 22.13 14.00
C LEU A 206 35.63 20.67 13.75
N LYS A 207 35.58 19.87 14.85
CA LYS A 207 35.06 18.50 14.79
C LYS A 207 33.54 18.54 14.61
N LEU A 208 33.03 17.74 13.69
CA LEU A 208 31.61 17.57 13.45
C LEU A 208 30.95 16.88 14.65
N LYS A 209 29.81 17.40 15.09
CA LYS A 209 28.97 16.78 16.11
C LYS A 209 28.09 15.68 15.47
N VAL A 210 27.64 14.71 16.27
CA VAL A 210 26.70 13.68 15.81
C VAL A 210 25.47 14.30 15.16
N SER A 211 24.94 15.38 15.72
CA SER A 211 23.84 16.15 15.16
C SER A 211 24.10 16.63 13.72
N ASP A 212 25.34 16.78 13.28
CA ASP A 212 25.65 17.34 11.95
C ASP A 212 25.50 16.30 10.83
N TRP A 213 25.74 15.04 11.08
CA TRP A 213 25.72 13.97 10.09
C TRP A 213 24.58 12.96 10.26
N LEU A 214 24.04 12.77 11.47
CA LEU A 214 22.96 11.81 11.74
C LEU A 214 21.73 11.98 10.83
N PRO A 215 21.22 13.22 10.55
CA PRO A 215 20.07 13.37 9.65
C PRO A 215 20.34 12.90 8.21
N TYR A 216 21.59 12.93 7.76
CA TYR A 216 21.95 12.41 6.43
C TYR A 216 21.95 10.89 6.39
N ILE A 217 22.40 10.24 7.47
CA ILE A 217 22.26 8.79 7.63
C ILE A 217 20.77 8.42 7.63
N ALA A 218 19.95 9.11 8.44
CA ALA A 218 18.53 8.85 8.53
C ALA A 218 17.79 9.10 7.20
N PHE A 219 18.19 10.11 6.43
CA PHE A 219 17.74 10.31 5.04
C PHE A 219 18.10 9.10 4.16
N GLY A 220 19.36 8.64 4.24
CA GLY A 220 19.84 7.48 3.48
C GLY A 220 19.10 6.19 3.85
N VAL A 221 18.80 5.97 5.15
CA VAL A 221 18.01 4.84 5.61
C VAL A 221 16.60 4.89 5.03
N GLY A 222 15.91 6.03 5.16
CA GLY A 222 14.56 6.19 4.61
C GLY A 222 14.52 5.98 3.09
N LEU A 223 15.48 6.56 2.35
CA LEU A 223 15.59 6.42 0.90
C LEU A 223 15.86 4.97 0.48
N GLY A 224 16.77 4.28 1.19
CA GLY A 224 17.06 2.87 0.93
C GLY A 224 15.84 1.97 1.17
N MET A 225 15.11 2.19 2.26
CA MET A 225 13.88 1.45 2.57
C MET A 225 12.76 1.74 1.53
N ALA A 226 12.56 3.01 1.16
CA ALA A 226 11.59 3.39 0.14
C ALA A 226 11.88 2.75 -1.22
N THR A 227 13.16 2.78 -1.64
CA THR A 227 13.62 2.18 -2.91
C THR A 227 13.52 0.65 -2.89
N ALA A 228 13.83 0.01 -1.74
CA ALA A 228 13.67 -1.43 -1.53
C ALA A 228 12.20 -1.87 -1.46
N SER A 229 11.27 -0.94 -1.27
CA SER A 229 9.83 -1.18 -1.37
C SER A 229 9.30 -0.97 -2.79
N LYS A 230 9.77 0.07 -3.49
CA LYS A 230 9.40 0.34 -4.88
C LYS A 230 10.45 1.21 -5.56
N ILE A 231 11.00 0.73 -6.67
CA ILE A 231 12.16 1.34 -7.34
C ILE A 231 11.95 2.82 -7.76
N ASN A 232 10.73 3.22 -8.10
CA ASN A 232 10.44 4.61 -8.49
C ASN A 232 10.63 5.61 -7.33
N ALA A 233 10.64 5.18 -6.08
CA ALA A 233 10.95 6.00 -4.91
C ALA A 233 12.42 6.47 -4.91
N ALA A 234 13.31 5.86 -5.70
CA ALA A 234 14.69 6.33 -5.89
C ALA A 234 14.76 7.80 -6.36
N SER A 235 13.71 8.30 -7.02
CA SER A 235 13.59 9.72 -7.41
C SER A 235 13.66 10.70 -6.23
N LEU A 236 13.35 10.25 -4.99
CA LEU A 236 13.51 11.04 -3.76
C LEU A 236 14.97 11.39 -3.48
N ALA A 237 15.95 10.70 -4.08
CA ALA A 237 17.36 11.05 -3.99
C ALA A 237 17.64 12.49 -4.46
N LEU A 238 16.84 13.02 -5.38
CA LEU A 238 16.96 14.40 -5.90
C LEU A 238 16.68 15.47 -4.83
N LEU A 239 15.96 15.12 -3.74
CA LEU A 239 15.65 16.08 -2.68
C LEU A 239 16.91 16.55 -1.94
N LEU A 240 17.85 15.66 -1.65
CA LEU A 240 19.02 16.02 -0.85
C LEU A 240 19.92 17.02 -1.56
N PRO A 241 20.33 16.85 -2.83
CA PRO A 241 21.04 17.87 -3.58
C PRO A 241 20.27 19.20 -3.67
N ALA A 242 18.95 19.15 -3.87
CA ALA A 242 18.12 20.36 -3.93
C ALA A 242 18.13 21.13 -2.59
N VAL A 243 18.01 20.41 -1.47
CA VAL A 243 18.14 20.98 -0.12
C VAL A 243 19.52 21.61 0.10
N GLU A 244 20.57 20.90 -0.26
CA GLU A 244 21.93 21.38 -0.10
C GLU A 244 22.23 22.61 -0.95
N LEU A 245 21.70 22.69 -2.18
CA LEU A 245 21.80 23.88 -3.02
C LEU A 245 21.13 25.09 -2.36
N VAL A 246 19.92 24.94 -1.81
CA VAL A 246 19.23 26.03 -1.11
C VAL A 246 20.04 26.48 0.11
N ARG A 247 20.60 25.56 0.88
CA ARG A 247 21.46 25.87 2.02
C ARG A 247 22.75 26.58 1.60
N TYR A 248 23.40 26.11 0.53
CA TYR A 248 24.62 26.68 -0.01
C TYR A 248 24.41 28.14 -0.45
N PHE A 249 23.36 28.41 -1.25
CA PHE A 249 23.12 29.77 -1.74
C PHE A 249 22.60 30.72 -0.65
N SER A 250 22.17 30.22 0.49
CA SER A 250 21.79 31.04 1.66
C SER A 250 22.98 31.37 2.59
N LEU A 251 24.21 31.00 2.20
CA LEU A 251 25.45 31.32 2.92
C LEU A 251 26.12 32.57 2.37
N GLU A 252 26.86 33.25 3.25
CA GLU A 252 27.83 34.28 2.85
C GLU A 252 28.96 33.66 2.01
N GLN A 253 29.64 34.49 1.22
CA GLN A 253 30.55 33.98 0.20
C GLN A 253 31.77 33.26 0.78
N ASP A 254 32.27 33.70 1.92
CA ASP A 254 33.40 33.10 2.66
C ASP A 254 33.08 31.71 3.25
N GLN A 255 31.82 31.48 3.59
CA GLN A 255 31.35 30.20 4.16
C GLN A 255 31.05 29.13 3.09
N ARG A 256 30.91 29.52 1.83
CA ARG A 256 30.46 28.63 0.75
C ARG A 256 31.45 27.52 0.44
N GLU A 257 32.74 27.79 0.43
CA GLU A 257 33.73 26.78 0.10
C GLU A 257 33.85 25.67 1.16
N PRO A 258 34.01 25.97 2.47
CA PRO A 258 34.00 24.96 3.50
C PRO A 258 32.70 24.13 3.50
N TYR A 259 31.56 24.82 3.29
CA TYR A 259 30.26 24.17 3.27
C TYR A 259 30.10 23.23 2.07
N ARG A 260 30.56 23.60 0.88
CA ARG A 260 30.56 22.74 -0.31
C ARG A 260 31.26 21.42 -0.04
N ASN A 261 32.46 21.47 0.60
CA ASN A 261 33.22 20.29 0.96
C ASN A 261 32.54 19.42 2.02
N PHE A 262 31.81 20.02 2.95
CA PHE A 262 30.95 19.31 3.90
C PHE A 262 29.76 18.67 3.21
N SER A 263 28.99 19.45 2.47
CA SER A 263 27.73 19.05 1.81
C SER A 263 27.93 17.83 0.91
N TRP A 264 28.94 17.89 0.02
CA TRP A 264 29.19 16.79 -0.89
C TRP A 264 29.53 15.47 -0.17
N ARG A 265 30.29 15.54 0.95
CA ARG A 265 30.60 14.38 1.78
C ARG A 265 29.34 13.82 2.45
N MET A 266 28.43 14.68 2.89
CA MET A 266 27.16 14.27 3.49
C MET A 266 26.20 13.67 2.46
N VAL A 267 26.16 14.21 1.25
CA VAL A 267 25.40 13.60 0.14
C VAL A 267 25.96 12.22 -0.20
N LEU A 268 27.29 12.07 -0.27
CA LEU A 268 27.93 10.77 -0.49
C LEU A 268 27.63 9.79 0.64
N LEU A 269 27.72 10.24 1.91
CA LEU A 269 27.36 9.43 3.07
C LEU A 269 25.92 8.92 2.97
N ALA A 270 24.97 9.81 2.67
CA ALA A 270 23.57 9.44 2.51
C ALA A 270 23.36 8.44 1.34
N ALA A 271 24.09 8.62 0.23
CA ALA A 271 24.03 7.70 -0.91
C ALA A 271 24.58 6.30 -0.54
N VAL A 272 25.72 6.23 0.15
CA VAL A 272 26.30 4.95 0.61
C VAL A 272 25.35 4.24 1.58
N VAL A 273 24.78 4.97 2.55
CA VAL A 273 23.81 4.41 3.49
C VAL A 273 22.56 3.93 2.75
N SER A 274 22.06 4.70 1.78
CA SER A 274 20.89 4.30 0.99
C SER A 274 21.15 3.02 0.19
N LEU A 275 22.30 2.90 -0.46
CA LEU A 275 22.68 1.69 -1.19
C LEU A 275 22.84 0.48 -0.26
N PHE A 276 23.42 0.71 0.92
CA PHE A 276 23.55 -0.35 1.92
C PHE A 276 22.17 -0.85 2.42
N VAL A 277 21.26 0.07 2.76
CA VAL A 277 19.90 -0.29 3.19
C VAL A 277 19.10 -0.92 2.05
N PHE A 278 19.28 -0.44 0.82
CA PHE A 278 18.70 -1.08 -0.36
C PHE A 278 19.23 -2.51 -0.53
N ARG A 279 20.54 -2.75 -0.34
CA ARG A 279 21.15 -4.09 -0.37
C ARG A 279 20.55 -5.02 0.70
N LEU A 280 20.21 -4.46 1.87
CA LEU A 280 19.56 -5.23 2.94
C LEU A 280 18.09 -5.52 2.59
N GLY A 281 17.34 -4.56 2.09
CA GLY A 281 15.89 -4.68 1.87
C GLY A 281 15.51 -5.30 0.52
N GLN A 282 16.42 -5.32 -0.47
CA GLN A 282 16.24 -5.91 -1.80
C GLN A 282 17.45 -6.77 -2.18
N PRO A 283 17.75 -7.83 -1.40
CA PRO A 283 18.98 -8.61 -1.58
C PRO A 283 19.09 -9.27 -2.95
N TYR A 284 17.99 -9.70 -3.55
CA TYR A 284 17.95 -10.46 -4.80
C TYR A 284 17.99 -9.57 -6.06
N ALA A 285 18.04 -8.25 -5.90
CA ALA A 285 18.48 -7.35 -6.96
C ALA A 285 19.97 -7.52 -7.32
N PHE A 286 20.72 -8.27 -6.50
CA PHE A 286 22.14 -8.50 -6.65
C PHE A 286 22.41 -10.01 -6.80
N GLN A 287 23.53 -10.36 -7.46
CA GLN A 287 23.89 -11.76 -7.71
C GLN A 287 24.29 -12.52 -6.44
N GLY A 288 24.80 -11.83 -5.41
CA GLY A 288 25.41 -12.53 -4.27
C GLY A 288 26.71 -13.25 -4.68
N PRO A 289 27.13 -14.30 -3.95
CA PRO A 289 26.74 -14.58 -2.59
C PRO A 289 27.30 -13.56 -1.58
N GLY A 290 26.67 -13.51 -0.42
CA GLY A 290 27.08 -12.67 0.71
C GLY A 290 26.79 -11.17 0.55
N LEU A 291 27.01 -10.42 1.62
CA LEU A 291 26.72 -8.98 1.69
C LEU A 291 27.48 -8.16 0.63
N LEU A 292 28.73 -8.53 0.36
CA LEU A 292 29.61 -7.84 -0.59
C LEU A 292 29.41 -8.26 -2.06
N GLY A 293 28.52 -9.22 -2.34
CA GLY A 293 28.12 -9.57 -3.70
C GLY A 293 27.20 -8.54 -4.33
N VAL A 294 27.76 -7.36 -4.68
CA VAL A 294 27.00 -6.16 -5.10
C VAL A 294 26.82 -6.02 -6.62
N ARG A 295 27.21 -7.02 -7.41
CA ARG A 295 26.87 -7.03 -8.84
C ARG A 295 25.37 -7.21 -9.02
N PHE A 296 24.75 -6.39 -9.87
CA PHE A 296 23.32 -6.51 -10.13
C PHE A 296 22.97 -7.85 -10.79
N ASN A 297 21.87 -8.45 -10.34
CA ASN A 297 21.29 -9.64 -10.92
C ASN A 297 20.68 -9.30 -12.30
N GLN A 298 21.10 -10.03 -13.34
CA GLN A 298 20.65 -9.77 -14.71
C GLN A 298 19.17 -10.11 -14.91
N GLU A 299 18.66 -11.11 -14.21
CA GLU A 299 17.24 -11.47 -14.24
C GLU A 299 16.38 -10.35 -13.66
N TRP A 300 16.80 -9.77 -12.53
CA TRP A 300 16.13 -8.61 -11.93
C TRP A 300 16.14 -7.40 -12.87
N ILE A 301 17.27 -7.10 -13.53
CA ILE A 301 17.36 -6.03 -14.53
C ILE A 301 16.46 -6.33 -15.74
N ALA A 302 16.43 -7.58 -16.22
CA ALA A 302 15.55 -8.00 -17.31
C ALA A 302 14.07 -7.82 -16.92
N GLY A 303 13.68 -8.21 -15.72
CA GLY A 303 12.34 -7.98 -15.18
C GLY A 303 11.95 -6.50 -15.16
N LEU A 304 12.85 -5.60 -14.72
CA LEU A 304 12.61 -4.15 -14.75
C LEU A 304 12.46 -3.61 -16.17
N ARG A 305 13.25 -4.11 -17.14
CA ARG A 305 13.14 -3.72 -18.56
C ARG A 305 11.79 -4.16 -19.13
N THR A 306 11.36 -5.39 -18.84
CA THR A 306 10.06 -5.92 -19.26
C THR A 306 8.92 -5.07 -18.67
N LEU A 307 8.97 -4.74 -17.37
CA LEU A 307 8.01 -3.85 -16.72
C LEU A 307 7.99 -2.46 -17.37
N GLN A 308 9.16 -1.91 -17.70
CA GLN A 308 9.27 -0.65 -18.42
C GLN A 308 8.61 -0.72 -19.79
N GLN A 309 8.87 -1.77 -20.58
CA GLN A 309 8.25 -1.98 -21.88
C GLN A 309 6.72 -2.08 -21.79
N GLN A 310 6.21 -2.86 -20.83
CA GLN A 310 4.77 -2.97 -20.56
C GLN A 310 4.16 -1.62 -20.13
N SER A 311 4.90 -0.79 -19.40
CA SER A 311 4.41 0.50 -18.91
C SER A 311 4.55 1.65 -19.92
N THR A 312 5.27 1.47 -21.02
CA THR A 312 5.40 2.46 -22.11
C THR A 312 4.37 2.30 -23.22
N GLY A 313 3.62 1.19 -23.24
CA GLY A 313 2.67 0.87 -24.30
C GLY A 313 3.32 0.37 -25.61
N ASN A 314 4.62 0.06 -25.58
CA ASN A 314 5.39 -0.39 -26.75
C ASN A 314 5.27 -1.91 -27.01
N VAL A 315 4.54 -2.63 -26.19
CA VAL A 315 4.30 -4.07 -26.32
C VAL A 315 2.80 -4.34 -26.22
N ASP A 316 2.36 -5.41 -26.89
CA ASP A 316 0.99 -5.90 -26.79
C ASP A 316 0.81 -6.59 -25.41
N PHE A 317 0.40 -5.79 -24.45
CA PHE A 317 0.10 -6.21 -23.09
C PHE A 317 -1.32 -5.75 -22.73
N PRO A 318 -2.33 -6.65 -22.77
CA PRO A 318 -3.73 -6.29 -22.62
C PRO A 318 -4.06 -5.35 -21.45
N PRO A 319 -3.50 -5.55 -20.24
CA PRO A 319 -3.74 -4.62 -19.12
C PRO A 319 -3.27 -3.18 -19.39
N ALA A 320 -2.28 -2.97 -20.27
CA ALA A 320 -1.80 -1.64 -20.62
C ALA A 320 -2.67 -0.96 -21.70
N LEU A 321 -3.44 -1.70 -22.47
CA LEU A 321 -4.30 -1.16 -23.54
C LEU A 321 -5.44 -0.29 -23.01
N GLN A 322 -5.85 -0.47 -21.74
CA GLN A 322 -6.83 0.40 -21.07
C GLN A 322 -6.44 1.89 -21.06
N TRP A 323 -5.14 2.19 -21.22
CA TRP A 323 -4.59 3.57 -21.19
C TRP A 323 -4.54 4.24 -22.56
N THR A 324 -4.74 3.51 -23.66
CA THR A 324 -4.55 3.94 -25.07
C THR A 324 -5.29 5.24 -25.41
N ARG A 325 -6.52 5.39 -24.94
CA ARG A 325 -7.39 6.54 -25.26
C ARG A 325 -7.51 7.55 -24.11
N ARG A 326 -6.66 7.44 -23.09
CA ARG A 326 -6.73 8.33 -21.92
C ARG A 326 -5.94 9.61 -22.17
N SER A 327 -6.62 10.76 -22.07
CA SER A 327 -6.00 12.07 -22.21
C SER A 327 -5.01 12.38 -21.07
N LEU A 328 -4.18 13.41 -21.25
CA LEU A 328 -3.32 13.93 -20.18
C LEU A 328 -4.11 14.53 -19.01
N ALA A 329 -5.36 14.95 -19.23
CA ALA A 329 -6.24 15.44 -18.17
C ALA A 329 -6.77 14.32 -17.24
N PHE A 330 -6.78 13.06 -17.72
CA PHE A 330 -7.33 11.93 -16.97
C PHE A 330 -6.70 11.73 -15.58
N PRO A 331 -5.36 11.68 -15.40
CA PRO A 331 -4.77 11.53 -14.07
C PRO A 331 -5.04 12.72 -13.16
N TYR A 332 -5.13 13.95 -13.67
CA TYR A 332 -5.48 15.14 -12.87
C TYR A 332 -6.95 15.10 -12.41
N TYR A 333 -7.85 14.70 -13.29
CA TYR A 333 -9.26 14.51 -12.92
C TYR A 333 -9.39 13.46 -11.80
N ASN A 334 -8.74 12.31 -11.95
CA ASN A 334 -8.79 11.26 -10.94
C ASN A 334 -8.11 11.68 -9.62
N LEU A 335 -7.00 12.41 -9.69
CA LEU A 335 -6.33 12.95 -8.51
C LEU A 335 -7.26 13.86 -7.72
N VAL A 336 -7.96 14.81 -8.42
CA VAL A 336 -8.80 15.82 -7.80
C VAL A 336 -10.12 15.24 -7.32
N VAL A 337 -10.81 14.46 -8.16
CA VAL A 337 -12.17 14.00 -7.84
C VAL A 337 -12.13 12.77 -6.93
N TRP A 338 -11.42 11.74 -7.34
CA TRP A 338 -11.47 10.44 -6.65
C TRP A 338 -10.38 10.26 -5.59
N GLY A 339 -9.19 10.77 -5.84
CA GLY A 339 -8.05 10.55 -4.95
C GLY A 339 -8.03 11.43 -3.71
N LEU A 340 -8.21 12.75 -3.89
CA LEU A 340 -8.19 13.75 -2.82
C LEU A 340 -9.61 14.17 -2.38
N GLY A 341 -10.59 14.06 -3.29
CA GLY A 341 -11.86 14.75 -3.18
C GLY A 341 -11.76 16.20 -3.70
N ILE A 342 -12.85 16.69 -4.32
CA ILE A 342 -12.85 17.99 -5.01
C ILE A 342 -12.35 19.15 -4.12
N PRO A 343 -12.81 19.32 -2.86
CA PRO A 343 -12.35 20.44 -2.05
C PRO A 343 -10.83 20.44 -1.82
N LEU A 344 -10.28 19.30 -1.42
CA LEU A 344 -8.83 19.17 -1.19
C LEU A 344 -8.04 19.23 -2.50
N GLY A 345 -8.51 18.54 -3.54
CA GLY A 345 -7.81 18.48 -4.82
C GLY A 345 -7.64 19.83 -5.49
N VAL A 346 -8.72 20.63 -5.54
CA VAL A 346 -8.67 22.00 -6.09
C VAL A 346 -7.76 22.88 -5.23
N THR A 347 -7.90 22.82 -3.91
CA THR A 347 -7.07 23.61 -2.98
C THR A 347 -5.59 23.23 -3.12
N ALA A 348 -5.27 21.95 -3.23
CA ALA A 348 -3.90 21.46 -3.37
C ALA A 348 -3.24 21.97 -4.66
N LEU A 349 -3.93 21.86 -5.80
CA LEU A 349 -3.38 22.33 -7.08
C LEU A 349 -3.24 23.87 -7.13
N ALA A 350 -4.22 24.62 -6.61
CA ALA A 350 -4.11 26.06 -6.50
C ALA A 350 -2.96 26.48 -5.58
N SER A 351 -2.81 25.81 -4.43
CA SER A 351 -1.72 26.05 -3.48
C SER A 351 -0.36 25.65 -4.03
N LEU A 352 -0.29 24.61 -4.87
CA LEU A 352 0.94 24.20 -5.55
C LEU A 352 1.47 25.31 -6.47
N ILE A 353 0.58 25.97 -7.22
CA ILE A 353 0.92 27.14 -8.04
C ILE A 353 1.36 28.30 -7.15
N GLY A 354 0.61 28.60 -6.09
CA GLY A 354 0.94 29.66 -5.15
C GLY A 354 2.26 29.44 -4.43
N MET A 355 2.60 28.21 -4.06
CA MET A 355 3.86 27.88 -3.41
C MET A 355 5.06 28.09 -4.34
N GLY A 356 4.93 27.72 -5.61
CA GLY A 356 5.95 28.01 -6.62
C GLY A 356 6.16 29.52 -6.80
N TRP A 357 5.08 30.29 -6.85
CA TRP A 357 5.15 31.74 -6.91
C TRP A 357 5.88 32.32 -5.69
N ALA A 358 5.50 31.94 -4.48
CA ALA A 358 6.12 32.38 -3.23
C ALA A 358 7.60 31.99 -3.17
N GLY A 359 7.96 30.78 -3.60
CA GLY A 359 9.33 30.29 -3.66
C GLY A 359 10.21 31.14 -4.57
N ILE A 360 9.73 31.50 -5.75
CA ILE A 360 10.52 32.17 -6.80
C ILE A 360 10.43 33.69 -6.66
N LYS A 361 9.22 34.28 -6.62
CA LYS A 361 9.01 35.72 -6.62
C LYS A 361 9.25 36.34 -5.25
N ASP A 362 8.77 35.70 -4.18
CA ASP A 362 8.92 36.20 -2.82
C ASP A 362 10.21 35.69 -2.17
N LYS A 363 11.05 34.98 -2.94
CA LYS A 363 12.36 34.46 -2.54
C LYS A 363 12.31 33.52 -1.31
N GLN A 364 11.18 32.81 -1.12
CA GLN A 364 11.03 31.82 -0.05
C GLN A 364 11.69 30.49 -0.48
N PHE A 365 12.97 30.50 -0.78
CA PHE A 365 13.71 29.38 -1.38
C PHE A 365 13.62 28.07 -0.62
N LYS A 366 13.34 28.10 0.69
CA LYS A 366 13.13 26.90 1.51
C LYS A 366 11.93 26.05 1.06
N LEU A 367 11.00 26.62 0.29
CA LEU A 367 9.83 25.88 -0.24
C LEU A 367 10.17 25.08 -1.51
N LEU A 368 11.20 25.51 -2.25
CA LEU A 368 11.52 24.99 -3.58
C LEU A 368 11.89 23.51 -3.63
N PRO A 369 12.64 22.91 -2.68
CA PRO A 369 12.97 21.49 -2.76
C PRO A 369 11.71 20.61 -2.70
N LEU A 370 10.81 20.85 -1.76
CA LEU A 370 9.58 20.10 -1.62
C LEU A 370 8.61 20.36 -2.78
N TRP A 371 8.42 21.62 -3.15
CA TRP A 371 7.59 22.01 -4.28
C TRP A 371 8.12 21.44 -5.60
N GLY A 372 9.42 21.62 -5.86
CA GLY A 372 10.03 21.19 -7.12
C GLY A 372 9.98 19.67 -7.31
N TRP A 373 10.24 18.90 -6.25
CA TRP A 373 10.11 17.44 -6.33
C TRP A 373 8.66 17.02 -6.54
N THR A 374 7.70 17.67 -5.85
CA THR A 374 6.27 17.37 -6.01
C THR A 374 5.81 17.63 -7.45
N VAL A 375 6.19 18.77 -8.03
CA VAL A 375 5.89 19.11 -9.43
C VAL A 375 6.55 18.14 -10.40
N PHE A 376 7.84 17.85 -10.19
CA PHE A 376 8.57 16.88 -11.01
C PHE A 376 7.87 15.53 -11.02
N TYR A 377 7.55 15.00 -9.83
CA TYR A 377 6.94 13.68 -9.73
C TYR A 377 5.51 13.65 -10.30
N LEU A 378 4.72 14.70 -10.06
CA LEU A 378 3.38 14.87 -10.64
C LEU A 378 3.46 14.84 -12.18
N LEU A 379 4.32 15.66 -12.77
CA LEU A 379 4.47 15.72 -14.23
C LEU A 379 4.99 14.40 -14.79
N TRP A 380 6.01 13.80 -14.17
CA TRP A 380 6.56 12.52 -14.62
C TRP A 380 5.48 11.42 -14.66
N GLN A 381 4.71 11.26 -13.59
CA GLN A 381 3.71 10.19 -13.51
C GLN A 381 2.46 10.48 -14.39
N THR A 382 2.05 11.73 -14.52
CA THR A 382 0.87 12.07 -15.32
C THR A 382 1.11 12.03 -16.83
N THR A 383 2.36 12.21 -17.26
CA THR A 383 2.76 12.08 -18.68
C THR A 383 3.11 10.64 -19.08
N ALA A 384 3.29 9.73 -18.11
CA ALA A 384 3.53 8.32 -18.38
C ALA A 384 2.35 7.67 -19.12
N TRP A 385 2.61 6.58 -19.85
CA TRP A 385 1.57 5.80 -20.52
C TRP A 385 0.56 5.23 -19.52
N VAL A 386 1.04 4.53 -18.50
CA VAL A 386 0.21 4.00 -17.42
C VAL A 386 -0.21 5.12 -16.48
N LYS A 387 -1.51 5.37 -16.38
CA LYS A 387 -2.12 6.50 -15.64
C LYS A 387 -2.83 6.05 -14.37
N ALA A 388 -2.33 5.01 -13.71
CA ALA A 388 -2.92 4.50 -12.46
C ALA A 388 -2.74 5.51 -11.32
N MET A 389 -3.83 5.82 -10.59
CA MET A 389 -3.82 6.81 -9.49
C MET A 389 -2.81 6.47 -8.40
N ARG A 390 -2.62 5.17 -8.09
CA ARG A 390 -1.67 4.71 -7.06
C ARG A 390 -0.22 5.09 -7.32
N TYR A 391 0.16 5.36 -8.58
CA TYR A 391 1.51 5.82 -8.90
C TYR A 391 1.78 7.25 -8.42
N LEU A 392 0.74 8.01 -8.12
CA LEU A 392 0.84 9.32 -7.52
C LEU A 392 0.84 9.30 -5.98
N LEU A 393 0.73 8.13 -5.33
CA LEU A 393 0.57 8.05 -3.86
C LEU A 393 1.65 8.82 -3.09
N LEU A 394 2.91 8.79 -3.55
CA LEU A 394 4.03 9.50 -2.92
C LEU A 394 3.84 11.02 -2.80
N ILE A 395 2.99 11.64 -3.61
CA ILE A 395 2.74 13.10 -3.53
C ILE A 395 1.51 13.47 -2.73
N TYR A 396 0.62 12.53 -2.38
CA TYR A 396 -0.59 12.84 -1.61
C TYR A 396 -0.28 13.50 -0.25
N PRO A 397 0.69 13.01 0.54
CA PRO A 397 1.10 13.67 1.78
C PRO A 397 1.59 15.12 1.53
N LEU A 398 2.36 15.32 0.46
CA LEU A 398 2.91 16.63 0.12
C LEU A 398 1.83 17.60 -0.36
N LEU A 399 0.86 17.11 -1.13
CA LEU A 399 -0.29 17.90 -1.57
C LEU A 399 -1.16 18.33 -0.38
N ALA A 400 -1.32 17.49 0.64
CA ALA A 400 -2.00 17.86 1.88
C ALA A 400 -1.25 18.96 2.65
N ILE A 401 0.09 18.87 2.75
CA ILE A 401 0.94 19.92 3.35
C ILE A 401 0.83 21.23 2.57
N ILE A 402 0.92 21.16 1.23
CA ILE A 402 0.83 22.33 0.35
C ILE A 402 -0.55 22.99 0.43
N ALA A 403 -1.63 22.20 0.47
CA ALA A 403 -3.00 22.70 0.64
C ALA A 403 -3.17 23.41 1.98
N ALA A 404 -2.71 22.80 3.07
CA ALA A 404 -2.75 23.43 4.40
C ALA A 404 -1.96 24.75 4.42
N TRP A 405 -0.75 24.77 3.84
CA TRP A 405 0.03 25.99 3.71
C TRP A 405 -0.74 27.07 2.94
N GLY A 406 -1.35 26.76 1.81
CA GLY A 406 -2.10 27.71 1.00
C GLY A 406 -3.32 28.32 1.73
N ILE A 407 -4.09 27.50 2.46
CA ILE A 407 -5.19 27.94 3.32
C ILE A 407 -4.67 28.97 4.33
N PHE A 408 -3.55 28.70 4.98
CA PHE A 408 -2.96 29.59 5.98
C PHE A 408 -2.33 30.85 5.35
N GLN A 409 -1.87 30.82 4.09
CA GLN A 409 -1.43 32.05 3.39
C GLN A 409 -2.60 33.02 3.20
N LEU A 410 -3.77 32.53 2.82
CA LEU A 410 -4.98 33.35 2.72
C LEU A 410 -5.42 33.86 4.11
N TRP A 411 -5.45 32.96 5.10
CA TRP A 411 -5.89 33.34 6.46
C TRP A 411 -4.96 34.32 7.16
N ARG A 412 -3.65 34.35 6.85
CA ARG A 412 -2.64 35.23 7.46
C ARG A 412 -2.27 36.42 6.59
N ALA A 413 -2.99 36.63 5.48
CA ALA A 413 -2.67 37.71 4.55
C ALA A 413 -2.78 39.09 5.22
N LYS A 414 -1.70 39.89 5.17
CA LYS A 414 -1.62 41.23 5.77
C LYS A 414 -1.87 42.33 4.78
N GLY A 415 -1.75 42.08 3.46
CA GLY A 415 -1.89 43.02 2.40
C GLY A 415 -3.08 42.74 1.48
N GLU A 416 -3.49 43.71 0.69
CA GLU A 416 -4.45 43.52 -0.38
C GLU A 416 -3.87 42.65 -1.48
N ILE A 417 -4.65 41.69 -1.99
CA ILE A 417 -4.32 40.95 -3.21
C ILE A 417 -5.07 41.61 -4.38
N LYS A 418 -4.33 42.03 -5.39
CA LYS A 418 -4.90 42.46 -6.65
C LYS A 418 -5.06 41.27 -7.57
N LEU A 419 -6.33 40.87 -7.80
CA LEU A 419 -6.65 39.84 -8.77
C LEU A 419 -7.34 40.50 -9.96
N TRP A 420 -6.60 40.72 -11.04
CA TRP A 420 -7.04 41.42 -12.24
C TRP A 420 -7.60 42.84 -11.93
N ARG A 421 -8.90 43.05 -12.00
CA ARG A 421 -9.58 44.36 -11.69
C ARG A 421 -10.05 44.47 -10.24
N PHE A 422 -9.99 43.39 -9.46
CA PHE A 422 -10.51 43.37 -8.09
C PHE A 422 -9.38 43.51 -7.07
N LYS A 423 -9.59 44.33 -6.06
CA LYS A 423 -8.79 44.44 -4.86
C LYS A 423 -9.48 43.66 -3.76
N ILE A 424 -8.86 42.61 -3.25
CA ILE A 424 -9.38 41.82 -2.14
C ILE A 424 -8.73 42.32 -0.87
N SER A 425 -9.55 42.82 0.07
CA SER A 425 -9.04 43.33 1.34
C SER A 425 -8.47 42.21 2.23
N PRO A 426 -7.53 42.52 3.16
CA PRO A 426 -7.01 41.55 4.10
C PRO A 426 -8.09 40.89 4.95
N LYS A 427 -9.14 41.62 5.34
CA LYS A 427 -10.28 41.07 6.09
C LYS A 427 -11.04 40.02 5.26
N ALA A 428 -11.28 40.29 3.99
CA ALA A 428 -11.94 39.34 3.09
C ALA A 428 -11.07 38.09 2.90
N LEU A 429 -9.74 38.23 2.72
CA LEU A 429 -8.80 37.11 2.63
C LEU A 429 -8.79 36.26 3.90
N HIS A 430 -8.84 36.91 5.06
CA HIS A 430 -8.90 36.23 6.36
C HIS A 430 -10.17 35.36 6.50
N ILE A 431 -11.31 35.91 6.18
CA ILE A 431 -12.60 35.20 6.20
C ILE A 431 -12.59 34.07 5.18
N THR A 432 -12.15 34.35 3.95
CA THR A 432 -12.06 33.34 2.89
C THR A 432 -11.12 32.21 3.27
N GLY A 433 -9.94 32.50 3.84
CA GLY A 433 -8.99 31.48 4.30
C GLY A 433 -9.55 30.60 5.41
N ALA A 434 -10.25 31.20 6.40
CA ALA A 434 -10.90 30.45 7.47
C ALA A 434 -12.05 29.57 6.93
N ALA A 435 -12.93 30.15 6.10
CA ALA A 435 -14.04 29.42 5.49
C ALA A 435 -13.53 28.28 4.57
N ALA A 436 -12.53 28.55 3.73
CA ALA A 436 -11.91 27.55 2.89
C ALA A 436 -11.32 26.41 3.73
N GLY A 437 -10.60 26.71 4.82
CA GLY A 437 -10.06 25.73 5.72
C GLY A 437 -11.14 24.80 6.29
N ILE A 438 -12.24 25.36 6.78
CA ILE A 438 -13.37 24.59 7.32
C ILE A 438 -14.01 23.72 6.22
N VAL A 439 -14.33 24.32 5.07
CA VAL A 439 -14.99 23.62 3.95
C VAL A 439 -14.11 22.49 3.42
N VAL A 440 -12.78 22.71 3.29
CA VAL A 440 -11.87 21.69 2.77
C VAL A 440 -11.70 20.54 3.77
N VAL A 441 -11.51 20.81 5.06
CA VAL A 441 -11.39 19.76 6.07
C VAL A 441 -12.68 18.96 6.20
N ILE A 442 -13.82 19.63 6.37
CA ILE A 442 -15.11 18.94 6.52
C ILE A 442 -15.48 18.21 5.22
N GLY A 443 -15.34 18.85 4.07
CA GLY A 443 -15.66 18.26 2.78
C GLY A 443 -14.80 17.01 2.49
N THR A 444 -13.49 17.05 2.83
CA THR A 444 -12.61 15.89 2.69
C THR A 444 -12.99 14.77 3.66
N ALA A 445 -13.33 15.09 4.91
CA ALA A 445 -13.79 14.13 5.91
C ALA A 445 -15.11 13.46 5.50
N LEU A 446 -16.08 14.23 4.99
CA LEU A 446 -17.35 13.70 4.48
C LEU A 446 -17.13 12.79 3.26
N TRP A 447 -16.19 13.17 2.37
CA TRP A 447 -15.84 12.35 1.22
C TRP A 447 -15.19 11.03 1.64
N ALA A 448 -14.28 11.06 2.62
CA ALA A 448 -13.69 9.86 3.22
C ALA A 448 -14.76 8.96 3.86
N PHE A 449 -15.68 9.55 4.62
CA PHE A 449 -16.79 8.81 5.23
C PHE A 449 -17.69 8.15 4.17
N ALA A 450 -18.06 8.89 3.13
CA ALA A 450 -18.87 8.35 2.03
C ALA A 450 -18.14 7.22 1.30
N PHE A 451 -16.84 7.37 1.04
CA PHE A 451 -16.02 6.35 0.38
C PHE A 451 -15.90 5.08 1.22
N THR A 452 -15.62 5.20 2.51
CA THR A 452 -15.40 4.02 3.38
C THR A 452 -16.65 3.18 3.60
N ARG A 453 -17.83 3.67 3.20
CA ARG A 453 -19.07 2.86 3.18
C ARG A 453 -18.93 1.60 2.32
N ILE A 454 -18.06 1.60 1.29
CA ILE A 454 -17.80 0.40 0.49
C ILE A 454 -17.21 -0.77 1.32
N TYR A 455 -16.52 -0.48 2.43
CA TYR A 455 -15.93 -1.49 3.31
C TYR A 455 -16.88 -1.96 4.43
N THR A 456 -18.03 -1.32 4.58
CA THR A 456 -19.06 -1.68 5.57
C THR A 456 -20.24 -2.42 4.95
N GLN A 457 -20.21 -2.66 3.66
CA GLN A 457 -21.21 -3.40 2.90
C GLN A 457 -20.53 -4.56 2.17
N PRO A 458 -21.23 -5.66 1.91
CA PRO A 458 -20.69 -6.73 1.08
C PRO A 458 -20.24 -6.20 -0.27
N HIS A 459 -19.04 -6.60 -0.70
CA HIS A 459 -18.54 -6.21 -2.01
C HIS A 459 -19.46 -6.79 -3.10
N THR A 460 -19.80 -6.00 -4.12
CA THR A 460 -20.77 -6.40 -5.16
C THR A 460 -20.39 -7.70 -5.88
N ARG A 461 -19.10 -7.97 -6.08
CA ARG A 461 -18.64 -9.24 -6.66
C ARG A 461 -18.87 -10.40 -5.70
N VAL A 462 -18.65 -10.23 -4.39
CA VAL A 462 -18.90 -11.25 -3.39
C VAL A 462 -20.39 -11.55 -3.34
N ALA A 463 -21.23 -10.52 -3.17
CA ALA A 463 -22.68 -10.68 -3.15
C ALA A 463 -23.23 -11.32 -4.44
N ALA A 464 -22.70 -10.96 -5.61
CA ALA A 464 -23.08 -11.59 -6.87
C ALA A 464 -22.64 -13.07 -6.95
N THR A 465 -21.46 -13.39 -6.44
CA THR A 465 -20.96 -14.78 -6.39
C THR A 465 -21.84 -15.62 -5.48
N ASP A 466 -22.13 -15.12 -4.27
CA ASP A 466 -22.97 -15.82 -3.30
C ASP A 466 -24.37 -16.03 -3.89
N TRP A 467 -24.97 -14.97 -4.47
CA TRP A 467 -26.27 -15.08 -5.14
C TRP A 467 -26.26 -16.10 -6.29
N ILE A 468 -25.17 -16.16 -7.11
CA ILE A 468 -25.04 -17.15 -8.19
C ILE A 468 -25.01 -18.55 -7.61
N TYR A 469 -24.22 -18.78 -6.56
CA TYR A 469 -24.10 -20.10 -5.94
C TYR A 469 -25.37 -20.54 -5.19
N GLU A 470 -26.13 -19.60 -4.65
CA GLU A 470 -27.40 -19.87 -3.95
C GLU A 470 -28.57 -20.03 -4.90
N THR A 471 -28.60 -19.32 -6.03
CA THR A 471 -29.81 -19.18 -6.86
C THR A 471 -29.72 -19.95 -8.17
N ILE A 472 -28.56 -20.02 -8.79
CA ILE A 472 -28.40 -20.68 -10.08
C ILE A 472 -28.15 -22.16 -9.86
N PRO A 473 -28.97 -23.05 -10.44
CA PRO A 473 -28.79 -24.50 -10.33
C PRO A 473 -27.37 -24.89 -10.75
N GLY A 474 -26.74 -25.69 -9.92
CA GLY A 474 -25.40 -26.20 -10.19
C GLY A 474 -25.39 -27.20 -11.35
N PRO A 475 -24.20 -27.55 -11.84
CA PRO A 475 -24.03 -28.58 -12.88
C PRO A 475 -24.40 -29.99 -12.37
N VAL A 476 -24.71 -30.13 -11.08
CA VAL A 476 -24.96 -31.40 -10.41
C VAL A 476 -26.24 -31.33 -9.60
N ASN A 477 -27.11 -32.32 -9.77
CA ASN A 477 -28.30 -32.50 -8.95
C ASN A 477 -28.20 -33.83 -8.16
N LEU A 478 -28.52 -33.77 -6.90
CA LEU A 478 -28.63 -34.92 -6.01
C LEU A 478 -30.11 -35.26 -5.86
N VAL A 479 -30.52 -36.47 -6.16
CA VAL A 479 -31.89 -36.94 -5.91
C VAL A 479 -31.91 -37.68 -4.58
N MET A 480 -32.58 -37.09 -3.61
CA MET A 480 -32.62 -37.57 -2.22
C MET A 480 -33.99 -38.20 -1.92
N SER A 481 -33.98 -39.39 -1.35
CA SER A 481 -35.18 -39.99 -0.75
C SER A 481 -35.23 -39.60 0.73
N THR A 482 -36.22 -38.82 1.09
CA THR A 482 -36.45 -38.35 2.47
C THR A 482 -37.74 -38.94 3.03
N ALA A 483 -38.04 -38.67 4.29
CA ALA A 483 -39.30 -39.07 4.90
C ALA A 483 -40.54 -38.44 4.22
N GLU A 484 -40.35 -37.33 3.50
CA GLU A 484 -41.43 -36.60 2.80
C GLU A 484 -41.54 -36.98 1.30
N GLY A 485 -40.65 -37.85 0.80
CA GLY A 485 -40.59 -38.28 -0.58
C GLY A 485 -39.27 -37.99 -1.27
N GLU A 486 -39.26 -38.13 -2.61
CA GLU A 486 -38.06 -37.77 -3.41
C GLU A 486 -37.95 -36.26 -3.59
N THR A 487 -36.78 -35.72 -3.32
CA THR A 487 -36.43 -34.28 -3.46
C THR A 487 -35.14 -34.14 -4.26
N ILE A 488 -35.11 -33.17 -5.17
CA ILE A 488 -33.91 -32.83 -5.92
C ILE A 488 -33.19 -31.69 -5.20
N VAL A 489 -31.95 -31.94 -4.76
CA VAL A 489 -31.06 -30.95 -4.18
C VAL A 489 -30.05 -30.52 -5.23
N GLN A 490 -30.15 -29.28 -5.68
CA GLN A 490 -29.28 -28.71 -6.69
C GLN A 490 -28.00 -28.18 -6.02
N GLN A 491 -26.84 -28.59 -6.51
CA GLN A 491 -25.58 -28.08 -6.01
C GLN A 491 -25.22 -26.74 -6.66
N PRO A 492 -24.60 -25.80 -5.93
CA PRO A 492 -24.24 -24.48 -6.45
C PRO A 492 -23.39 -24.54 -7.72
N TYR A 493 -23.61 -23.59 -8.62
CA TYR A 493 -22.85 -23.48 -9.87
C TYR A 493 -21.35 -23.28 -9.58
N ARG A 494 -20.51 -24.07 -10.27
CA ARG A 494 -19.07 -23.90 -10.33
C ARG A 494 -18.64 -23.71 -11.77
N SER A 495 -17.81 -22.72 -12.04
CA SER A 495 -17.37 -22.41 -13.41
C SER A 495 -16.40 -23.48 -13.92
N GLY A 496 -16.73 -24.09 -15.07
CA GLY A 496 -15.79 -24.66 -16.02
C GLY A 496 -14.84 -25.73 -15.49
N ASP A 497 -15.38 -26.81 -14.92
CA ASP A 497 -14.58 -27.96 -14.56
C ASP A 497 -14.39 -28.88 -15.78
N TYR A 498 -13.15 -29.23 -16.07
CA TYR A 498 -12.81 -30.13 -17.17
C TYR A 498 -12.35 -31.49 -16.60
N LEU A 499 -13.00 -32.55 -17.04
CA LEU A 499 -12.61 -33.92 -16.71
C LEU A 499 -11.64 -34.45 -17.77
N THR A 500 -10.51 -34.98 -17.34
CA THR A 500 -9.56 -35.68 -18.23
C THR A 500 -9.51 -37.16 -17.84
N GLY A 501 -9.37 -38.06 -18.83
CA GLY A 501 -9.53 -39.49 -18.64
C GLY A 501 -8.58 -40.20 -17.67
N ALA A 502 -7.61 -39.49 -17.10
CA ALA A 502 -6.57 -40.07 -16.23
C ALA A 502 -6.63 -39.60 -14.76
N GLN A 503 -7.53 -38.69 -14.39
CA GLN A 503 -7.55 -38.14 -13.04
C GLN A 503 -8.95 -38.20 -12.39
N ALA A 504 -9.00 -38.59 -11.11
CA ALA A 504 -10.17 -38.42 -10.30
C ALA A 504 -10.42 -36.93 -10.04
N TYR A 505 -11.66 -36.48 -10.23
CA TYR A 505 -12.06 -35.12 -10.01
C TYR A 505 -12.87 -35.03 -8.69
N PRO A 506 -12.34 -34.42 -7.62
CA PRO A 506 -13.03 -34.30 -6.37
C PRO A 506 -14.05 -33.14 -6.45
N PHE A 507 -15.29 -33.45 -6.11
CA PHE A 507 -16.35 -32.47 -5.93
C PHE A 507 -16.85 -32.57 -4.48
N VAL A 508 -16.60 -31.55 -3.67
CA VAL A 508 -17.04 -31.53 -2.27
C VAL A 508 -18.34 -30.75 -2.17
N PHE A 509 -19.34 -31.36 -1.55
CA PHE A 509 -20.63 -30.73 -1.22
C PHE A 509 -20.99 -30.96 0.24
N GLU A 510 -21.79 -30.09 0.80
CA GLU A 510 -22.42 -30.24 2.11
C GLU A 510 -23.84 -30.70 1.91
N ALA A 511 -24.24 -31.78 2.62
CA ALA A 511 -25.60 -32.30 2.51
C ALA A 511 -26.59 -31.34 3.19
N GLU A 512 -27.54 -30.83 2.41
CA GLU A 512 -28.56 -29.89 2.89
C GLU A 512 -29.72 -30.62 3.62
N LEU A 513 -29.84 -31.92 3.40
CA LEU A 513 -30.91 -32.75 3.97
C LEU A 513 -30.35 -34.09 4.45
N THR A 514 -30.94 -34.63 5.50
CA THR A 514 -30.71 -36.01 5.92
C THR A 514 -31.62 -36.94 5.12
N GLY A 515 -31.03 -37.94 4.44
CA GLY A 515 -31.78 -38.88 3.61
C GLY A 515 -30.90 -39.85 2.85
N GLY A 516 -31.51 -40.64 1.97
CA GLY A 516 -30.79 -41.56 1.08
C GLY A 516 -30.58 -40.95 -0.31
N LEU A 517 -29.35 -40.76 -0.75
CA LEU A 517 -29.04 -40.36 -2.13
C LEU A 517 -29.31 -41.54 -3.08
N THR A 518 -30.32 -41.41 -3.95
CA THR A 518 -30.74 -42.45 -4.90
C THR A 518 -30.15 -42.27 -6.29
N SER A 519 -29.96 -41.03 -6.72
CA SER A 519 -29.32 -40.74 -7.99
C SER A 519 -28.54 -39.42 -7.98
N PHE A 520 -27.65 -39.30 -8.96
CA PHE A 520 -26.79 -38.14 -9.20
C PHE A 520 -26.94 -37.78 -10.66
N SER A 521 -27.29 -36.54 -10.95
CA SER A 521 -27.54 -36.08 -12.32
C SER A 521 -26.66 -34.89 -12.67
N ILE A 522 -26.03 -34.93 -13.85
CA ILE A 522 -25.34 -33.81 -14.47
C ILE A 522 -26.20 -33.35 -15.65
N PRO A 523 -26.91 -32.23 -15.54
CA PRO A 523 -27.86 -31.77 -16.55
C PRO A 523 -27.26 -31.42 -17.91
N THR A 524 -26.02 -31.02 -17.92
CA THR A 524 -25.35 -30.57 -19.15
C THR A 524 -23.90 -31.07 -19.19
N TYR A 525 -23.62 -31.93 -20.15
CA TYR A 525 -22.31 -32.44 -20.46
C TYR A 525 -21.94 -32.05 -21.90
N GLY A 526 -20.71 -31.56 -22.10
CA GLY A 526 -20.19 -31.20 -23.41
C GLY A 526 -18.76 -31.68 -23.60
N GLN A 527 -18.45 -32.25 -24.78
CA GLN A 527 -17.09 -32.63 -25.11
C GLN A 527 -16.34 -31.42 -25.68
N MET A 528 -15.13 -31.18 -25.16
CA MET A 528 -14.28 -30.10 -25.66
C MET A 528 -13.71 -30.49 -27.04
N SER A 529 -13.74 -29.56 -28.01
CA SER A 529 -13.20 -29.79 -29.35
C SER A 529 -11.73 -30.16 -29.31
N GLY A 530 -11.39 -31.32 -29.87
CA GLY A 530 -10.00 -31.83 -29.91
C GLY A 530 -9.59 -32.72 -28.73
N SER A 531 -10.49 -33.00 -27.78
CA SER A 531 -10.23 -33.97 -26.71
C SER A 531 -10.60 -35.38 -27.14
N GLU A 532 -9.90 -36.40 -26.59
CA GLU A 532 -10.30 -37.80 -26.75
C GLU A 532 -11.65 -38.03 -26.09
N PRO A 533 -12.58 -38.77 -26.72
CA PRO A 533 -13.87 -39.07 -26.13
C PRO A 533 -13.70 -39.98 -24.90
N LEU A 534 -14.38 -39.63 -23.82
CA LEU A 534 -14.46 -40.47 -22.65
C LEU A 534 -15.59 -41.49 -22.82
N ASP A 535 -15.25 -42.78 -22.68
CA ASP A 535 -16.22 -43.87 -22.86
C ASP A 535 -17.09 -44.12 -21.63
N ARG A 536 -16.61 -43.70 -20.46
CA ARG A 536 -17.23 -44.07 -19.18
C ARG A 536 -16.93 -43.04 -18.07
N PHE A 537 -17.93 -42.73 -17.27
CA PHE A 537 -17.79 -42.06 -15.98
C PHE A 537 -18.11 -42.98 -14.81
N THR A 538 -17.38 -42.82 -13.72
CA THR A 538 -17.65 -43.46 -12.45
C THR A 538 -17.75 -42.40 -11.37
N VAL A 539 -18.84 -42.42 -10.60
CA VAL A 539 -19.07 -41.53 -9.44
C VAL A 539 -18.91 -42.34 -8.17
N ILE A 540 -18.09 -41.85 -7.27
CA ILE A 540 -17.82 -42.45 -5.95
C ILE A 540 -18.14 -41.36 -4.92
N ILE A 541 -18.99 -41.71 -3.92
CA ILE A 541 -19.34 -40.80 -2.81
C ILE A 541 -18.57 -41.25 -1.57
N VAL A 542 -17.83 -40.32 -0.95
CA VAL A 542 -17.08 -40.58 0.29
C VAL A 542 -17.29 -39.43 1.28
N PRO A 543 -17.22 -39.67 2.60
CA PRO A 543 -17.22 -38.59 3.58
C PRO A 543 -15.97 -37.70 3.37
N ALA A 544 -16.14 -36.39 3.42
CA ALA A 544 -15.03 -35.43 3.27
C ALA A 544 -14.62 -34.91 4.65
N ASP A 545 -13.72 -35.59 5.32
CA ASP A 545 -13.09 -35.11 6.56
C ASP A 545 -11.85 -34.27 6.23
N GLY A 546 -12.09 -32.99 5.86
CA GLY A 546 -11.06 -32.03 5.52
C GLY A 546 -10.59 -32.07 4.06
N LEU A 547 -9.74 -31.12 3.66
CA LEU A 547 -9.23 -30.89 2.29
C LEU A 547 -8.25 -31.98 1.75
N ARG A 548 -8.04 -33.08 2.46
CA ARG A 548 -7.24 -34.20 1.98
C ARG A 548 -8.16 -35.37 1.67
N MET A 549 -8.17 -35.81 0.40
CA MET A 549 -8.71 -37.13 0.07
C MET A 549 -7.86 -38.20 0.76
N PRO A 550 -8.33 -38.91 1.77
CA PRO A 550 -7.63 -40.09 2.27
C PRO A 550 -7.88 -41.23 1.27
N LEU A 551 -6.82 -41.83 0.78
CA LEU A 551 -6.87 -43.00 -0.10
C LEU A 551 -7.52 -44.24 0.53
N ASP A 552 -7.83 -44.22 1.83
CA ASP A 552 -8.28 -45.35 2.63
C ASP A 552 -9.64 -45.14 3.32
N LEU A 553 -10.46 -44.15 2.89
CA LEU A 553 -11.82 -44.00 3.46
C LEU A 553 -12.79 -45.06 2.94
N PRO A 554 -13.74 -45.51 3.78
CA PRO A 554 -14.77 -46.44 3.34
C PRO A 554 -15.61 -45.80 2.24
N ILE A 555 -15.66 -46.44 1.08
CA ILE A 555 -16.53 -46.07 -0.03
C ILE A 555 -17.95 -46.28 0.44
N LEU A 556 -18.78 -45.22 0.54
CA LEU A 556 -20.17 -45.30 0.98
C LEU A 556 -21.08 -45.86 -0.10
N ALA A 557 -20.64 -45.92 -1.36
CA ALA A 557 -21.41 -46.42 -2.48
C ALA A 557 -20.59 -47.34 -3.38
N ASP A 558 -21.26 -48.36 -3.90
CA ASP A 558 -20.79 -49.07 -5.08
C ASP A 558 -20.83 -48.14 -6.31
N ASN A 559 -19.82 -48.28 -7.17
CA ASN A 559 -19.63 -47.47 -8.35
C ASN A 559 -20.88 -47.36 -9.24
N ALA A 560 -21.46 -46.16 -9.36
CA ALA A 560 -22.41 -45.89 -10.42
C ALA A 560 -21.63 -45.61 -11.70
N THR A 561 -21.82 -46.39 -12.73
CA THR A 561 -21.12 -46.23 -14.02
C THR A 561 -22.14 -45.90 -15.11
N CYS A 562 -21.92 -44.77 -15.81
CA CYS A 562 -22.70 -44.39 -16.97
C CYS A 562 -21.88 -44.54 -18.26
N LYS A 563 -22.47 -45.11 -19.31
CA LYS A 563 -21.87 -45.11 -20.66
C LYS A 563 -22.27 -43.84 -21.38
N LEU A 564 -21.30 -43.16 -21.96
CA LEU A 564 -21.53 -41.94 -22.72
C LEU A 564 -22.06 -42.26 -24.12
N ASN A 565 -23.17 -41.65 -24.52
CA ASN A 565 -23.60 -41.64 -25.90
C ASN A 565 -22.94 -40.44 -26.61
N SER A 566 -22.43 -40.66 -27.83
CA SER A 566 -21.63 -39.73 -28.61
C SER A 566 -22.34 -38.48 -29.13
N SER A 567 -23.51 -38.10 -28.65
CA SER A 567 -24.25 -36.92 -29.06
C SER A 567 -24.01 -35.72 -28.09
N SER A 568 -23.71 -34.60 -28.64
CA SER A 568 -23.02 -33.43 -28.10
C SER A 568 -23.71 -32.59 -27.01
N THR A 569 -24.82 -33.00 -26.42
CA THR A 569 -25.49 -32.34 -25.27
C THR A 569 -26.48 -33.33 -24.66
N ALA A 570 -26.06 -34.09 -23.69
CA ALA A 570 -26.93 -34.99 -22.96
C ALA A 570 -26.77 -34.80 -21.45
N SER A 571 -27.82 -35.00 -20.67
CA SER A 571 -27.74 -35.20 -19.24
C SER A 571 -27.09 -36.55 -18.94
N LEU A 572 -26.31 -36.62 -17.89
CA LEU A 572 -25.73 -37.86 -17.36
C LEU A 572 -26.42 -38.15 -16.03
N ASP A 573 -27.16 -39.28 -15.99
CA ASP A 573 -27.88 -39.70 -14.80
C ASP A 573 -27.24 -40.97 -14.25
N PHE A 574 -26.83 -40.94 -12.99
CA PHE A 574 -26.23 -42.05 -12.27
C PHE A 574 -27.18 -42.51 -11.17
N SER A 575 -27.75 -43.70 -11.28
CA SER A 575 -28.60 -44.29 -10.24
C SER A 575 -27.78 -45.22 -9.36
N PHE A 576 -27.89 -45.10 -8.08
CA PHE A 576 -27.22 -45.98 -7.12
C PHE A 576 -28.06 -47.19 -6.82
N PRO A 577 -27.49 -48.42 -6.85
CA PRO A 577 -28.21 -49.65 -6.57
C PRO A 577 -28.85 -49.68 -5.15
N THR A 578 -28.21 -48.99 -4.23
CA THR A 578 -28.69 -48.80 -2.85
C THR A 578 -28.58 -47.32 -2.52
N ALA A 579 -29.60 -46.76 -1.88
CA ALA A 579 -29.55 -45.36 -1.45
C ALA A 579 -28.41 -45.12 -0.45
N ILE A 580 -27.60 -44.09 -0.72
CA ILE A 580 -26.42 -43.73 0.11
C ILE A 580 -26.91 -42.82 1.24
N PRO A 581 -26.72 -43.17 2.51
CA PRO A 581 -27.14 -42.32 3.60
C PRO A 581 -26.30 -41.05 3.67
N LEU A 582 -26.94 -39.88 3.58
CA LEU A 582 -26.35 -38.58 3.80
C LEU A 582 -26.97 -37.95 5.06
N GLU A 583 -26.14 -37.21 5.83
CA GLU A 583 -26.57 -36.50 7.03
C GLU A 583 -26.40 -34.99 6.80
N GLU A 584 -27.45 -34.22 7.09
CA GLU A 584 -27.45 -32.75 6.99
C GLU A 584 -26.26 -32.13 7.72
N GLY A 585 -25.62 -31.14 7.07
CA GLY A 585 -24.43 -30.45 7.56
C GLY A 585 -23.12 -31.22 7.45
N LYS A 586 -23.12 -32.48 7.02
CA LYS A 586 -21.89 -33.23 6.75
C LYS A 586 -21.42 -33.02 5.32
N LYS A 587 -20.08 -33.00 5.16
CA LYS A 587 -19.41 -32.85 3.84
C LYS A 587 -19.07 -34.22 3.26
N TYR A 588 -19.33 -34.32 1.97
CA TYR A 588 -19.10 -35.52 1.19
C TYR A 588 -18.31 -35.19 -0.08
#